data_a3b16844cb89fdcc229d8a7494944383
#
_entry.id   a3b16844cb89fdcc229d8a7494944383
#
_cell.length_a   1.000
_cell.length_b   1.000
_cell.length_c   1.000
_cell.angle_alpha   90.00
_cell.angle_beta   90.00
_cell.angle_gamma   90.00
#
_symmetry.space_group_name_H-M   'P 1'
#
loop_
_entity.id
_entity.type
_entity.pdbx_description
1 polymer ?
#
loop_
_entity_poly.entity_id
_entity_poly.type
_entity_poly.pdbx_seq_one_letter_code
_entity_poly.pdbx_strand_id
1 'polypeptide(L)'
;MANYAARCAEKLRKQETVATIVGVFLHTNLFREDLPQYWNYEEKRLTVGTNSTIDIVKAASEVLESIYRQGYHYKKAGVIVLGIGPNSPQQLDLFDYNAEQFEKMKRLDAVMDRINKVNGTETIVLGSQQYTKKNGEGKAEVFANAIRHNFKSKNPTTRWSDIIELK
;
A
#
# COMPACT_ATOMS: atom_id res chain seq x y z
N MET A 1 -1.82 -2.63 -6.58
CA MET A 1 -1.14 -3.07 -5.34
C MET A 1 -0.27 -1.98 -4.72
N ALA A 2 0.57 -1.30 -5.49
CA ALA A 2 1.47 -0.28 -4.97
C ALA A 2 0.80 0.78 -4.07
N ASN A 3 -0.41 1.24 -4.40
CA ASN A 3 -1.17 2.19 -3.56
C ASN A 3 -1.51 1.62 -2.17
N TYR A 4 -1.90 0.34 -2.10
CA TYR A 4 -2.19 -0.29 -0.80
C TYR A 4 -0.92 -0.46 0.03
N ALA A 5 0.17 -0.89 -0.60
CA ALA A 5 1.48 -1.05 0.02
C ALA A 5 2.01 0.29 0.56
N ALA A 6 1.95 1.36 -0.23
CA ALA A 6 2.35 2.70 0.19
C ALA A 6 1.52 3.22 1.38
N ARG A 7 0.22 2.94 1.40
CA ARG A 7 -0.65 3.27 2.54
C ARG A 7 -0.30 2.49 3.81
N CYS A 8 0.12 1.23 3.67
CA CYS A 8 0.63 0.46 4.82
C CYS A 8 1.90 1.10 5.36
N ALA A 9 2.86 1.46 4.50
CA ALA A 9 4.10 2.13 4.89
C ALA A 9 3.85 3.46 5.62
N GLU A 10 2.96 4.30 5.08
CA GLU A 10 2.57 5.57 5.71
C GLU A 10 2.00 5.35 7.12
N LYS A 11 1.14 4.32 7.30
CA LYS A 11 0.57 3.99 8.61
C LYS A 11 1.63 3.53 9.60
N LEU A 12 2.56 2.66 9.17
CA LEU A 12 3.67 2.21 10.00
C LEU A 12 4.52 3.40 10.49
N ARG A 13 4.85 4.34 9.60
CA ARG A 13 5.61 5.55 9.98
C ARG A 13 4.85 6.43 10.96
N LYS A 14 3.54 6.61 10.77
CA LYS A 14 2.69 7.37 11.71
C LYS A 14 2.61 6.73 13.10
N GLN A 15 2.77 5.42 13.16
CA GLN A 15 2.77 4.64 14.42
C GLN A 15 4.17 4.44 14.98
N GLU A 16 5.21 4.98 14.32
CA GLU A 16 6.62 4.77 14.68
C GLU A 16 6.99 3.29 14.78
N THR A 17 6.42 2.48 13.89
CA THR A 17 6.63 1.03 13.82
C THR A 17 7.26 0.62 12.50
N VAL A 18 7.76 -0.61 12.45
CA VAL A 18 8.27 -1.29 11.26
C VAL A 18 7.57 -2.64 11.11
N ALA A 19 7.55 -3.18 9.89
CA ALA A 19 7.06 -4.53 9.62
C ALA A 19 8.18 -5.41 9.08
N THR A 20 8.14 -6.69 9.42
CA THR A 20 9.11 -7.70 8.95
C THR A 20 8.52 -8.65 7.91
N ILE A 21 7.23 -8.61 7.65
CA ILE A 21 6.55 -9.46 6.68
C ILE A 21 5.56 -8.63 5.87
N VAL A 22 5.55 -8.85 4.56
CA VAL A 22 4.58 -8.27 3.64
C VAL A 22 3.83 -9.40 2.96
N GLY A 23 2.51 -9.46 3.15
CA GLY A 23 1.62 -10.40 2.52
C GLY A 23 0.74 -9.74 1.47
N VAL A 24 0.38 -10.50 0.44
CA VAL A 24 -0.56 -10.09 -0.60
C VAL A 24 -1.59 -11.17 -0.82
N PHE A 25 -2.83 -10.77 -0.95
CA PHE A 25 -3.91 -11.68 -1.32
C PHE A 25 -4.64 -11.22 -2.57
N LEU A 26 -5.11 -12.20 -3.31
CA LEU A 26 -5.99 -12.03 -4.49
C LEU A 26 -7.14 -13.03 -4.39
N HIS A 27 -8.36 -12.58 -4.68
CA HIS A 27 -9.46 -13.51 -4.87
C HIS A 27 -10.52 -13.00 -5.85
N THR A 28 -11.18 -13.95 -6.50
CA THR A 28 -12.30 -13.75 -7.39
C THR A 28 -13.61 -13.52 -6.59
N ASN A 29 -14.70 -13.30 -7.29
CA ASN A 29 -16.01 -13.18 -6.66
C ASN A 29 -16.65 -14.56 -6.48
N LEU A 30 -16.69 -15.08 -5.27
CA LEU A 30 -17.26 -16.38 -4.93
C LEU A 30 -18.76 -16.53 -5.30
N PHE A 31 -19.48 -15.42 -5.50
CA PHE A 31 -20.88 -15.42 -5.89
C PHE A 31 -21.10 -15.52 -7.41
N ARG A 32 -20.02 -15.58 -8.18
CA ARG A 32 -20.05 -15.72 -9.64
C ARG A 32 -19.62 -17.13 -10.01
N GLU A 33 -20.55 -18.07 -9.88
CA GLU A 33 -20.33 -19.51 -10.18
C GLU A 33 -20.11 -19.76 -11.69
N ASP A 34 -20.49 -18.80 -12.53
CA ASP A 34 -20.29 -18.80 -13.97
C ASP A 34 -18.84 -18.50 -14.40
N LEU A 35 -17.97 -18.12 -13.48
CA LEU A 35 -16.58 -17.76 -13.75
C LEU A 35 -15.61 -18.66 -12.97
N PRO A 36 -14.41 -18.92 -13.53
CA PRO A 36 -13.39 -19.68 -12.82
C PRO A 36 -12.99 -18.99 -11.52
N GLN A 37 -12.92 -19.77 -10.44
CA GLN A 37 -12.61 -19.29 -9.11
C GLN A 37 -11.13 -19.41 -8.80
N TYR A 38 -10.60 -18.39 -8.12
CA TYR A 38 -9.21 -18.36 -7.67
C TYR A 38 -9.10 -17.61 -6.36
N TRP A 39 -8.36 -18.17 -5.44
CA TRP A 39 -7.94 -17.53 -4.20
C TRP A 39 -6.49 -17.87 -3.92
N ASN A 40 -5.68 -16.89 -3.61
CA ASN A 40 -4.33 -17.12 -3.14
C ASN A 40 -3.89 -16.00 -2.19
N TYR A 41 -3.03 -16.39 -1.26
CA TYR A 41 -2.33 -15.53 -0.33
C TYR A 41 -0.89 -16.02 -0.21
N GLU A 42 0.04 -15.11 -0.28
CA GLU A 42 1.45 -15.40 -0.07
C GLU A 42 2.10 -14.25 0.67
N GLU A 43 3.17 -14.53 1.39
CA GLU A 43 3.91 -13.54 2.16
C GLU A 43 5.41 -13.63 1.89
N LYS A 44 6.06 -12.48 1.98
CA LYS A 44 7.50 -12.35 1.91
C LYS A 44 8.03 -11.82 3.24
N ARG A 45 8.98 -12.56 3.82
CA ARG A 45 9.73 -12.11 4.98
C ARG A 45 10.84 -11.16 4.53
N LEU A 46 10.96 -10.03 5.21
CA LEU A 46 12.01 -9.03 4.97
C LEU A 46 13.20 -9.34 5.87
N THR A 47 14.40 -9.11 5.37
CA THR A 47 15.64 -9.33 6.12
C THR A 47 15.73 -8.39 7.32
N VAL A 48 15.30 -7.15 7.14
CA VAL A 48 15.26 -6.11 8.18
C VAL A 48 13.85 -5.53 8.24
N GLY A 49 13.35 -5.25 9.44
CA GLY A 49 12.07 -4.56 9.60
C GLY A 49 12.13 -3.16 9.00
N THR A 50 11.15 -2.82 8.18
CA THR A 50 11.11 -1.56 7.45
C THR A 50 9.73 -0.89 7.51
N ASN A 51 9.71 0.42 7.38
CA ASN A 51 8.53 1.23 7.08
C ASN A 51 8.74 2.11 5.84
N SER A 52 9.78 1.80 5.07
CA SER A 52 10.06 2.45 3.80
C SER A 52 8.98 2.11 2.76
N THR A 53 8.44 3.13 2.12
CA THR A 53 7.44 2.95 1.07
C THR A 53 7.99 2.13 -0.09
N ILE A 54 9.24 2.36 -0.46
CA ILE A 54 9.90 1.66 -1.58
C ILE A 54 10.04 0.18 -1.29
N ASP A 55 10.53 -0.19 -0.09
CA ASP A 55 10.76 -1.57 0.28
C ASP A 55 9.46 -2.37 0.37
N ILE A 56 8.43 -1.79 1.01
CA ILE A 56 7.13 -2.43 1.15
C ILE A 56 6.42 -2.59 -0.21
N VAL A 57 6.50 -1.57 -1.08
CA VAL A 57 5.94 -1.65 -2.44
C VAL A 57 6.68 -2.69 -3.27
N LYS A 58 8.02 -2.75 -3.19
CA LYS A 58 8.83 -3.75 -3.89
C LYS A 58 8.46 -5.17 -3.44
N ALA A 59 8.43 -5.42 -2.13
CA ALA A 59 8.06 -6.71 -1.58
C ALA A 59 6.63 -7.13 -1.98
N ALA A 60 5.67 -6.21 -1.91
CA ALA A 60 4.29 -6.48 -2.33
C ALA A 60 4.17 -6.76 -3.84
N SER A 61 5.00 -6.12 -4.68
CA SER A 61 5.01 -6.38 -6.11
C SER A 61 5.57 -7.77 -6.44
N GLU A 62 6.66 -8.18 -5.79
CA GLU A 62 7.24 -9.50 -5.96
C GLU A 62 6.28 -10.62 -5.53
N VAL A 63 5.59 -10.46 -4.39
CA VAL A 63 4.55 -11.41 -3.95
C VAL A 63 3.36 -11.42 -4.91
N LEU A 64 2.96 -10.25 -5.42
CA LEU A 64 1.89 -10.18 -6.40
C LEU A 64 2.22 -10.95 -7.69
N GLU A 65 3.46 -10.83 -8.18
CA GLU A 65 3.93 -11.53 -9.37
C GLU A 65 3.89 -13.05 -9.19
N SER A 66 4.21 -13.57 -7.98
CA SER A 66 4.16 -15.01 -7.70
C SER A 66 2.75 -15.57 -7.71
N ILE A 67 1.76 -14.83 -7.17
CA ILE A 67 0.38 -15.31 -7.02
C ILE A 67 -0.55 -14.90 -8.17
N TYR A 68 -0.15 -13.94 -9.00
CA TYR A 68 -1.01 -13.50 -10.10
C TYR A 68 -1.15 -14.56 -11.18
N ARG A 69 -2.37 -14.81 -11.62
CA ARG A 69 -2.70 -15.68 -12.76
C ARG A 69 -3.55 -14.94 -13.76
N GLN A 70 -3.12 -14.93 -14.99
CA GLN A 70 -3.90 -14.33 -16.09
C GLN A 70 -5.20 -15.11 -16.34
N GLY A 71 -6.26 -14.43 -16.77
CA GLY A 71 -7.54 -15.05 -17.14
C GLY A 71 -8.58 -15.11 -16.02
N TYR A 72 -8.23 -14.73 -14.78
CA TYR A 72 -9.16 -14.65 -13.67
C TYR A 72 -9.73 -13.24 -13.48
N HIS A 73 -11.01 -13.14 -13.12
CA HIS A 73 -11.68 -11.87 -12.81
C HIS A 73 -11.57 -11.58 -11.29
N TYR A 74 -10.49 -10.92 -10.90
CA TYR A 74 -10.25 -10.59 -9.50
C TYR A 74 -11.26 -9.58 -8.97
N LYS A 75 -11.87 -9.88 -7.82
CA LYS A 75 -12.83 -9.03 -7.11
C LYS A 75 -12.18 -8.26 -5.98
N LYS A 76 -11.27 -8.89 -5.26
CA LYS A 76 -10.54 -8.27 -4.15
C LYS A 76 -9.05 -8.56 -4.24
N ALA A 77 -8.28 -7.57 -3.86
CA ALA A 77 -6.84 -7.65 -3.72
C ALA A 77 -6.42 -6.77 -2.54
N GLY A 78 -5.42 -7.17 -1.80
CA GLY A 78 -4.95 -6.38 -0.67
C GLY A 78 -3.53 -6.69 -0.26
N VAL A 79 -2.97 -5.76 0.51
CA VAL A 79 -1.66 -5.89 1.15
C VAL A 79 -1.86 -5.95 2.65
N ILE A 80 -1.14 -6.84 3.30
CA ILE A 80 -1.11 -7.03 4.75
C ILE A 80 0.35 -6.88 5.19
N VAL A 81 0.58 -6.15 6.27
CA VAL A 81 1.90 -6.06 6.89
C VAL A 81 1.84 -6.74 8.25
N LEU A 82 2.81 -7.60 8.54
CA LEU A 82 2.87 -8.43 9.73
C LEU A 82 4.25 -8.33 10.40
N GLY A 83 4.38 -8.91 11.59
CA GLY A 83 5.61 -8.80 12.38
C GLY A 83 5.90 -7.35 12.74
N ILE A 84 4.85 -6.63 13.16
CA ILE A 84 4.95 -5.21 13.51
C ILE A 84 5.67 -5.07 14.85
N GLY A 85 6.72 -4.26 14.86
CA GLY A 85 7.50 -3.94 16.06
C GLY A 85 7.89 -2.46 16.12
N PRO A 86 8.47 -2.01 17.24
CA PRO A 86 8.94 -0.64 17.37
C PRO A 86 10.04 -0.32 16.36
N ASN A 87 10.08 0.92 15.90
CA ASN A 87 11.16 1.43 15.04
C ASN A 87 12.40 1.75 15.90
N SER A 88 12.93 0.73 16.58
CA SER A 88 14.17 0.79 17.36
C SER A 88 15.34 0.28 16.52
N PRO A 89 16.59 0.61 16.91
CA PRO A 89 17.76 0.03 16.25
C PRO A 89 17.67 -1.50 16.27
N GLN A 90 17.40 -2.09 15.13
CA GLN A 90 17.38 -3.55 14.99
C GLN A 90 18.81 -4.04 14.82
N GLN A 91 19.07 -5.24 15.29
CA GLN A 91 20.34 -5.91 15.01
C GLN A 91 20.39 -6.17 13.50
N LEU A 92 21.25 -5.42 12.84
CA LEU A 92 21.37 -5.41 11.40
C LEU A 92 22.22 -6.58 10.98
N ASP A 93 21.85 -7.22 9.88
CA ASP A 93 22.67 -8.27 9.28
C ASP A 93 23.98 -7.64 8.79
N LEU A 94 25.12 -8.23 9.22
CA LEU A 94 26.45 -7.66 9.03
C LEU A 94 26.85 -7.54 7.55
N PHE A 95 26.17 -8.27 6.66
CA PHE A 95 26.57 -8.44 5.28
C PHE A 95 25.75 -7.64 4.25
N ASP A 96 24.50 -7.33 4.52
CA ASP A 96 23.58 -6.73 3.54
C ASP A 96 23.11 -5.30 3.88
N TYR A 97 23.57 -4.73 4.99
CA TYR A 97 23.09 -3.44 5.45
C TYR A 97 23.96 -2.29 4.94
N ASN A 98 23.36 -1.48 4.07
CA ASN A 98 23.91 -0.19 3.67
C ASN A 98 23.25 0.94 4.49
N ALA A 99 23.94 1.36 5.57
CA ALA A 99 23.47 2.41 6.49
C ALA A 99 23.15 3.73 5.74
N GLU A 100 23.97 4.09 4.78
CA GLU A 100 23.78 5.33 4.01
C GLU A 100 22.49 5.27 3.17
N GLN A 101 22.25 4.14 2.50
CA GLN A 101 21.04 3.92 1.72
C GLN A 101 19.78 3.92 2.61
N PHE A 102 19.85 3.31 3.78
CA PHE A 102 18.75 3.30 4.75
C PHE A 102 18.40 4.71 5.21
N GLU A 103 19.39 5.49 5.64
CA GLU A 103 19.18 6.88 6.06
C GLU A 103 18.66 7.76 4.91
N LYS A 104 19.13 7.54 3.69
CA LYS A 104 18.62 8.22 2.50
C LYS A 104 17.15 7.92 2.25
N MET A 105 16.74 6.65 2.33
CA MET A 105 15.32 6.26 2.16
C MET A 105 14.43 6.84 3.26
N LYS A 106 14.89 6.81 4.50
CA LYS A 106 14.18 7.40 5.63
C LYS A 106 13.96 8.92 5.45
N ARG A 107 14.98 9.64 4.99
CA ARG A 107 14.86 11.07 4.66
C ARG A 107 13.87 11.31 3.51
N LEU A 108 13.92 10.49 2.47
CA LEU A 108 13.01 10.57 1.33
C LEU A 108 11.56 10.38 1.77
N ASP A 109 11.26 9.32 2.51
CA ASP A 109 9.92 9.05 3.03
C ASP A 109 9.41 10.22 3.92
N ALA A 110 10.26 10.76 4.79
CA ALA A 110 9.91 11.91 5.63
C ALA A 110 9.56 13.17 4.82
N VAL A 111 10.31 13.44 3.75
CA VAL A 111 10.03 14.58 2.85
C VAL A 111 8.73 14.35 2.08
N MET A 112 8.49 13.15 1.56
CA MET A 112 7.26 12.80 0.86
C MET A 112 6.04 12.92 1.78
N ASP A 113 6.12 12.41 3.00
CA ASP A 113 5.05 12.49 4.00
C ASP A 113 4.75 13.95 4.35
N ARG A 114 5.78 14.80 4.52
CA ARG A 114 5.62 16.22 4.81
C ARG A 114 4.92 16.96 3.66
N ILE A 115 5.32 16.72 2.42
CA ILE A 115 4.70 17.36 1.25
C ILE A 115 3.25 16.91 1.12
N ASN A 116 2.98 15.62 1.24
CA ASN A 116 1.63 15.06 1.17
C ASN A 116 0.72 15.54 2.31
N LYS A 117 1.28 15.82 3.49
CA LYS A 117 0.54 16.40 4.62
C LYS A 117 0.15 17.84 4.40
N VAL A 118 1.03 18.66 3.79
CA VAL A 118 0.82 20.11 3.60
C VAL A 118 -0.02 20.40 2.35
N ASN A 119 0.28 19.73 1.24
CA ASN A 119 -0.31 20.04 -0.07
C ASN A 119 -1.48 19.11 -0.44
N GLY A 120 -1.82 18.17 0.43
CA GLY A 120 -2.86 17.17 0.19
C GLY A 120 -2.30 15.78 -0.05
N THR A 121 -3.10 14.77 0.29
CA THR A 121 -2.72 13.37 0.12
C THR A 121 -2.43 13.06 -1.35
N GLU A 122 -1.30 12.36 -1.59
CA GLU A 122 -0.90 11.89 -2.92
C GLU A 122 -0.41 13.00 -3.88
N THR A 123 0.02 14.15 -3.33
CA THR A 123 0.73 15.17 -4.12
C THR A 123 2.02 14.62 -4.72
N ILE A 124 2.76 13.82 -3.94
CA ILE A 124 3.90 13.04 -4.41
C ILE A 124 3.63 11.57 -4.16
N VAL A 125 3.82 10.75 -5.20
CA VAL A 125 3.67 9.30 -5.17
C VAL A 125 4.83 8.63 -5.90
N LEU A 126 5.09 7.36 -5.63
CA LEU A 126 6.03 6.56 -6.41
C LEU A 126 5.48 6.33 -7.82
N GLY A 127 6.37 6.24 -8.83
CA GLY A 127 5.97 5.94 -10.19
C GLY A 127 5.15 4.64 -10.33
N SER A 128 5.43 3.63 -9.50
CA SER A 128 4.67 2.38 -9.44
C SER A 128 3.22 2.53 -8.92
N GLN A 129 2.88 3.65 -8.29
CA GLN A 129 1.52 3.94 -7.83
C GLN A 129 0.65 4.57 -8.94
N GLN A 130 1.27 5.04 -10.01
CA GLN A 130 0.57 5.59 -11.17
C GLN A 130 0.12 4.44 -12.08
N TYR A 131 -1.03 4.60 -12.68
CA TYR A 131 -1.49 3.73 -13.75
C TYR A 131 -2.01 4.56 -14.91
N THR A 132 -1.84 4.02 -16.10
CA THR A 132 -2.28 4.67 -17.34
C THR A 132 -3.53 3.97 -17.84
N LYS A 133 -4.61 4.70 -18.01
CA LYS A 133 -5.82 4.21 -18.66
C LYS A 133 -5.94 4.89 -20.02
N LYS A 134 -6.17 4.09 -21.08
CA LYS A 134 -6.54 4.66 -22.38
C LYS A 134 -7.99 5.10 -22.31
N ASN A 135 -8.26 6.37 -22.61
CA ASN A 135 -9.62 6.87 -22.79
C ASN A 135 -10.19 6.35 -24.12
N GLY A 136 -11.48 6.58 -24.37
CA GLY A 136 -12.15 6.17 -25.60
C GLY A 136 -11.53 6.73 -26.89
N GLU A 137 -10.69 7.77 -26.79
CA GLU A 137 -9.95 8.39 -27.90
C GLU A 137 -8.53 7.82 -28.06
N GLY A 138 -8.15 6.81 -27.29
CA GLY A 138 -6.82 6.20 -27.33
C GLY A 138 -5.71 7.01 -26.66
N LYS A 139 -6.03 8.17 -26.08
CA LYS A 139 -5.07 8.98 -25.31
C LYS A 139 -4.83 8.36 -23.94
N ALA A 140 -3.58 8.30 -23.53
CA ALA A 140 -3.19 7.79 -22.22
C ALA A 140 -3.37 8.89 -21.18
N GLU A 141 -4.24 8.63 -20.20
CA GLU A 141 -4.37 9.47 -18.99
C GLU A 141 -3.65 8.80 -17.83
N VAL A 142 -2.81 9.55 -17.13
CA VAL A 142 -2.08 9.07 -15.96
C VAL A 142 -2.89 9.37 -14.71
N PHE A 143 -3.22 8.33 -13.96
CA PHE A 143 -3.91 8.44 -12.70
C PHE A 143 -2.95 8.10 -11.56
N ALA A 144 -2.78 9.02 -10.62
CA ALA A 144 -1.96 8.80 -9.44
C ALA A 144 -2.63 7.86 -8.41
N ASN A 145 -3.97 7.71 -8.48
CA ASN A 145 -4.69 6.98 -7.43
C ASN A 145 -5.90 6.20 -7.98
N ALA A 146 -5.91 4.89 -7.71
CA ALA A 146 -7.06 4.03 -7.99
C ALA A 146 -8.09 4.01 -6.85
N ILE A 147 -7.75 4.53 -5.65
CA ILE A 147 -8.61 4.48 -4.49
C ILE A 147 -9.50 5.72 -4.48
N ARG A 148 -10.78 5.52 -4.76
CA ARG A 148 -11.76 6.62 -4.73
C ARG A 148 -12.11 6.98 -3.29
N HIS A 149 -11.96 8.27 -2.94
CA HIS A 149 -12.30 8.81 -1.63
C HIS A 149 -13.56 9.71 -1.65
N ASN A 150 -14.27 9.76 -2.77
CA ASN A 150 -15.36 10.70 -3.02
C ASN A 150 -16.55 10.54 -2.06
N PHE A 151 -16.71 9.35 -1.49
CA PHE A 151 -17.82 9.02 -0.56
C PHE A 151 -17.36 8.86 0.89
N LYS A 152 -16.14 9.29 1.20
CA LYS A 152 -15.67 9.28 2.58
C LYS A 152 -16.31 10.45 3.32
N SER A 153 -16.98 10.20 4.45
CA SER A 153 -17.46 11.24 5.33
C SER A 153 -16.29 12.13 5.80
N LYS A 154 -16.51 13.43 5.88
CA LYS A 154 -15.47 14.40 6.29
C LYS A 154 -14.98 14.12 7.71
N ASN A 155 -15.86 13.63 8.59
CA ASN A 155 -15.54 13.25 9.96
C ASN A 155 -16.13 11.86 10.23
N PRO A 156 -15.31 10.82 10.43
CA PRO A 156 -15.85 9.57 10.95
C PRO A 156 -16.38 9.82 12.37
N THR A 157 -17.65 9.69 12.51
CA THR A 157 -18.54 9.64 13.68
C THR A 157 -17.91 9.53 15.07
N THR A 158 -17.19 10.56 15.50
CA THR A 158 -16.74 10.69 16.90
C THR A 158 -17.37 11.90 17.60
N ARG A 159 -18.16 12.70 16.88
CA ARG A 159 -18.88 13.85 17.44
C ARG A 159 -20.37 13.62 17.36
N TRP A 160 -21.09 13.84 18.46
CA TRP A 160 -22.54 13.73 18.53
C TRP A 160 -23.26 14.63 17.52
N SER A 161 -22.65 15.76 17.16
CA SER A 161 -23.17 16.70 16.14
C SER A 161 -23.17 16.14 14.71
N ASP A 162 -22.45 15.05 14.46
CA ASP A 162 -22.34 14.45 13.12
C ASP A 162 -23.33 13.28 12.92
N ILE A 163 -24.17 12.99 13.95
CA ILE A 163 -25.24 12.00 13.87
C ILE A 163 -26.41 12.62 13.11
N ILE A 164 -26.83 11.96 12.04
CA ILE A 164 -27.96 12.39 11.23
C ILE A 164 -29.23 12.23 12.08
N GLU A 165 -29.87 13.33 12.42
CA GLU A 165 -31.24 13.29 13.01
C GLU A 165 -32.25 12.97 11.92
N LEU A 166 -32.93 11.84 12.07
CA LEU A 166 -34.07 11.48 11.23
C LEU A 166 -35.27 12.31 11.70
N LYS A 167 -35.74 13.17 10.82
CA LYS A 167 -37.03 13.90 11.03
C LYS A 167 -38.19 13.07 10.54
#